data_c0984e4be00dc5a48df1262bb512d303
#
_entry.id   c0984e4be00dc5a48df1262bb512d303
#
_cell.length_a   1.000
_cell.length_b   1.000
_cell.length_c   1.000
_cell.angle_alpha   90.00
_cell.angle_beta   90.00
_cell.angle_gamma   90.00
#
_symmetry.space_group_name_H-M   'P 1'
#
loop_
_entity.id
_entity.type
_entity.pdbx_description
1 polymer ?
#
loop_
_entity_poly.entity_id
_entity_poly.type
_entity_poly.pdbx_seq_one_letter_code
_entity_poly.pdbx_strand_id
1 'polypeptide(L)'
;MKRLFILSVVLALMLGVAVAGEDEIKPESICPKTLMKDSCLTCHSYPTFILKEINPESRYEYPITNMRLVGDTAHYVLQTVRAGEVQDFFDYILWHPFVKKIVIEVHSPGGSLFDGYKIVGMMQHMMAQGYVIETRVYGFAASAGFLIAASGTKGHRFVSPTSESMWHELMSFTMFAIDTPSDSEEKARVLRHLQDTANEWLASVGNLTMSELNEKIRKREFWLNGREAVEFGFADGFLK
;
A
#
# COMPACT_ATOMS: atom_id res chain seq x y z
N MET A 1 21.40 -2.82 -48.88
CA MET A 1 19.97 -3.12 -49.18
C MET A 1 19.22 -3.77 -48.02
N LYS A 2 19.84 -4.10 -46.86
CA LYS A 2 19.15 -4.72 -45.70
C LYS A 2 18.67 -3.73 -44.60
N ARG A 3 19.00 -2.44 -44.69
CA ARG A 3 18.59 -1.43 -43.70
C ARG A 3 17.31 -0.67 -44.05
N LEU A 4 16.82 -0.78 -45.29
CA LEU A 4 15.60 -0.08 -45.73
C LEU A 4 14.31 -0.90 -45.42
N PHE A 5 14.43 -2.21 -45.18
CA PHE A 5 13.27 -3.06 -44.93
C PHE A 5 12.76 -3.02 -43.50
N ILE A 6 13.62 -2.67 -42.55
CA ILE A 6 13.25 -2.63 -41.10
C ILE A 6 12.48 -1.34 -40.79
N LEU A 7 12.75 -0.25 -41.51
CA LEU A 7 12.04 1.02 -41.27
C LEU A 7 10.59 0.99 -41.76
N SER A 8 10.31 0.21 -42.81
CA SER A 8 8.96 0.08 -43.39
C SER A 8 8.00 -0.76 -42.52
N VAL A 9 8.53 -1.72 -41.76
CA VAL A 9 7.71 -2.59 -40.89
C VAL A 9 7.33 -1.87 -39.60
N VAL A 10 8.21 -1.01 -39.08
CA VAL A 10 7.92 -0.22 -37.88
C VAL A 10 6.91 0.89 -38.17
N LEU A 11 6.92 1.46 -39.37
CA LEU A 11 5.96 2.51 -39.75
C LEU A 11 4.57 1.96 -40.06
N ALA A 12 4.46 0.69 -40.50
CA ALA A 12 3.17 0.05 -40.76
C ALA A 12 2.44 -0.38 -39.46
N LEU A 13 3.18 -0.61 -38.36
CA LEU A 13 2.61 -0.93 -37.06
C LEU A 13 2.09 0.30 -36.30
N MET A 14 2.50 1.52 -36.72
CA MET A 14 2.03 2.77 -36.07
C MET A 14 0.77 3.36 -36.73
N LEU A 15 0.32 2.84 -37.87
CA LEU A 15 -0.84 3.35 -38.60
C LEU A 15 -2.05 2.41 -38.61
N GLY A 16 -2.00 1.32 -37.87
CA GLY A 16 -3.03 0.27 -37.88
C GLY A 16 -3.93 0.24 -36.63
N VAL A 17 -3.94 1.26 -35.79
CA VAL A 17 -4.96 1.37 -34.75
C VAL A 17 -6.15 2.10 -35.37
N ALA A 18 -7.11 1.34 -35.92
CA ALA A 18 -8.43 1.86 -36.18
C ALA A 18 -8.99 2.33 -34.82
N VAL A 19 -9.17 3.63 -34.69
CA VAL A 19 -9.93 4.25 -33.60
C VAL A 19 -11.36 3.74 -33.76
N ALA A 20 -11.72 2.73 -32.97
CA ALA A 20 -13.11 2.40 -32.73
C ALA A 20 -13.75 3.64 -32.11
N GLY A 21 -14.85 4.12 -32.67
CA GLY A 21 -15.46 5.39 -32.36
C GLY A 21 -15.58 5.61 -30.85
N GLU A 22 -15.12 6.77 -30.42
CA GLU A 22 -15.46 7.34 -29.12
C GLU A 22 -16.97 7.64 -29.13
N ASP A 23 -17.78 6.71 -28.66
CA ASP A 23 -19.11 7.06 -28.20
C ASP A 23 -18.89 7.96 -26.98
N GLU A 24 -19.08 9.26 -27.16
CA GLU A 24 -19.12 10.24 -26.08
C GLU A 24 -20.18 9.81 -25.05
N ILE A 25 -19.74 9.18 -23.95
CA ILE A 25 -20.60 8.84 -22.83
C ILE A 25 -21.00 10.15 -22.18
N LYS A 26 -22.23 10.60 -22.43
CA LYS A 26 -22.75 11.82 -21.81
C LYS A 26 -22.74 11.68 -20.29
N PRO A 27 -22.23 12.68 -19.56
CA PRO A 27 -22.11 12.65 -18.09
C PRO A 27 -23.42 12.31 -17.36
N GLU A 28 -24.55 12.64 -17.94
CA GLU A 28 -25.90 12.40 -17.40
C GLU A 28 -26.27 10.91 -17.31
N SER A 29 -25.56 10.01 -18.02
CA SER A 29 -25.84 8.58 -18.01
C SER A 29 -25.13 7.82 -16.87
N ILE A 30 -24.20 8.47 -16.15
CA ILE A 30 -23.31 7.84 -15.18
C ILE A 30 -23.79 8.04 -13.75
N CYS A 31 -24.62 9.07 -13.49
CA CYS A 31 -25.12 9.37 -12.15
C CYS A 31 -26.55 8.85 -11.98
N PRO A 32 -26.81 7.88 -11.07
CA PRO A 32 -28.19 7.47 -10.77
C PRO A 32 -28.98 8.67 -10.23
N LYS A 33 -30.13 8.97 -10.81
CA LYS A 33 -31.01 10.12 -10.46
C LYS A 33 -31.45 10.17 -8.99
N THR A 34 -31.08 9.19 -8.18
CA THR A 34 -31.45 9.05 -6.77
C THR A 34 -30.37 9.51 -5.79
N LEU A 35 -29.16 9.84 -6.25
CA LEU A 35 -28.13 10.44 -5.39
C LEU A 35 -28.30 11.95 -5.34
N MET A 36 -28.45 12.48 -4.13
CA MET A 36 -28.70 13.90 -3.84
C MET A 36 -27.77 14.84 -4.61
N LYS A 37 -28.31 15.93 -5.16
CA LYS A 37 -27.61 16.94 -5.98
C LYS A 37 -26.28 17.43 -5.43
N ASP A 38 -26.10 17.41 -4.12
CA ASP A 38 -24.91 17.97 -3.42
C ASP A 38 -23.72 17.01 -3.37
N SER A 39 -23.93 15.71 -3.66
CA SER A 39 -22.84 14.71 -3.71
C SER A 39 -22.26 14.53 -5.12
N CYS A 40 -22.91 15.10 -6.13
CA CYS A 40 -22.52 14.92 -7.54
C CYS A 40 -21.22 15.67 -7.92
N LEU A 41 -20.90 16.75 -7.22
CA LEU A 41 -19.67 17.53 -7.43
C LEU A 41 -18.40 16.73 -7.09
N THR A 42 -18.48 15.78 -6.17
CA THR A 42 -17.37 14.92 -5.77
C THR A 42 -17.08 13.84 -6.83
N CYS A 43 -18.10 13.36 -7.54
CA CYS A 43 -17.95 12.36 -8.61
C CYS A 43 -17.25 12.90 -9.86
N HIS A 44 -17.35 14.20 -10.13
CA HIS A 44 -16.77 14.83 -11.34
C HIS A 44 -15.32 15.28 -11.18
N SER A 45 -14.76 15.24 -10.00
CA SER A 45 -13.37 15.65 -9.73
C SER A 45 -12.34 14.53 -9.80
N TYR A 46 -12.76 13.29 -9.99
CA TYR A 46 -11.88 12.14 -10.17
C TYR A 46 -11.81 11.70 -11.62
N PRO A 47 -10.62 11.40 -12.16
CA PRO A 47 -10.49 10.84 -13.51
C PRO A 47 -11.25 9.52 -13.55
N THR A 48 -12.18 9.45 -14.46
CA THR A 48 -13.09 8.36 -14.81
C THR A 48 -12.55 6.97 -14.51
N PHE A 49 -12.80 6.45 -13.32
CA PHE A 49 -12.97 5.02 -13.17
C PHE A 49 -14.35 4.68 -13.74
N ILE A 50 -14.38 3.79 -14.70
CA ILE A 50 -15.61 3.26 -15.28
C ILE A 50 -16.44 2.68 -14.13
N LEU A 51 -17.41 3.45 -13.66
CA LEU A 51 -18.46 2.92 -12.80
C LEU A 51 -19.23 1.91 -13.66
N LYS A 52 -18.83 0.64 -13.62
CA LYS A 52 -19.69 -0.44 -14.03
C LYS A 52 -21.00 -0.21 -13.30
N GLU A 53 -22.12 -0.14 -14.04
CA GLU A 53 -23.45 0.11 -13.49
C GLU A 53 -23.62 -0.66 -12.19
N ILE A 54 -23.69 0.08 -11.08
CA ILE A 54 -23.90 -0.48 -9.77
C ILE A 54 -25.39 -0.79 -9.73
N ASN A 55 -25.76 -2.02 -10.03
CA ASN A 55 -27.10 -2.52 -9.75
C ASN A 55 -27.29 -2.50 -8.22
N PRO A 56 -28.18 -1.67 -7.64
CA PRO A 56 -28.40 -1.60 -6.20
C PRO A 56 -28.91 -2.92 -5.59
N GLU A 57 -29.34 -3.88 -6.41
CA GLU A 57 -29.72 -5.22 -5.97
C GLU A 57 -28.57 -6.24 -6.08
N SER A 58 -27.48 -5.95 -6.78
CA SER A 58 -26.31 -6.78 -6.72
C SER A 58 -25.68 -6.57 -5.35
N ARG A 59 -25.78 -7.55 -4.47
CA ARG A 59 -24.89 -7.66 -3.32
C ARG A 59 -23.49 -7.49 -3.89
N TYR A 60 -22.83 -6.41 -3.47
CA TYR A 60 -21.50 -6.09 -3.92
C TYR A 60 -20.56 -7.25 -3.62
N GLU A 61 -20.42 -8.17 -4.55
CA GLU A 61 -19.26 -9.01 -4.67
C GLU A 61 -18.12 -8.12 -5.18
N TYR A 62 -17.66 -7.22 -4.30
CA TYR A 62 -16.36 -6.61 -4.49
C TYR A 62 -15.36 -7.74 -4.29
N PRO A 63 -14.51 -8.08 -5.26
CA PRO A 63 -13.57 -9.18 -5.14
C PRO A 63 -12.34 -8.78 -4.30
N ILE A 64 -12.52 -7.98 -3.25
CA ILE A 64 -11.48 -7.73 -2.26
C ILE A 64 -11.52 -8.91 -1.30
N THR A 65 -10.85 -9.98 -1.68
CA THR A 65 -10.88 -11.28 -1.00
C THR A 65 -10.45 -11.22 0.47
N ASN A 66 -9.68 -10.19 0.86
CA ASN A 66 -9.13 -10.03 2.20
C ASN A 66 -9.86 -8.96 3.02
N MET A 67 -11.02 -8.49 2.57
CA MET A 67 -11.78 -7.44 3.23
C MET A 67 -13.05 -8.00 3.89
N ARG A 68 -13.41 -7.43 5.04
CA ARG A 68 -14.73 -7.61 5.68
C ARG A 68 -15.22 -6.31 6.30
N LEU A 69 -16.53 -6.13 6.35
CA LEU A 69 -17.18 -5.03 7.07
C LEU A 69 -17.83 -5.56 8.34
N VAL A 70 -17.61 -4.85 9.44
CA VAL A 70 -18.25 -5.12 10.73
C VAL A 70 -18.81 -3.80 11.26
N GLY A 71 -20.11 -3.59 11.09
CA GLY A 71 -20.75 -2.31 11.39
C GLY A 71 -20.15 -1.17 10.52
N ASP A 72 -19.61 -0.15 11.15
CA ASP A 72 -18.94 0.99 10.52
C ASP A 72 -17.42 0.81 10.37
N THR A 73 -16.91 -0.38 10.61
CA THR A 73 -15.48 -0.71 10.58
C THR A 73 -15.15 -1.59 9.40
N ALA A 74 -14.20 -1.14 8.57
CA ALA A 74 -13.64 -1.93 7.48
C ALA A 74 -12.37 -2.64 7.93
N HIS A 75 -12.31 -3.94 7.76
CA HIS A 75 -11.16 -4.78 8.08
C HIS A 75 -10.48 -5.25 6.79
N TYR A 76 -9.17 -5.24 6.78
CA TYR A 76 -8.33 -5.79 5.71
C TYR A 76 -7.24 -6.67 6.29
N VAL A 77 -7.05 -7.87 5.74
CA VAL A 77 -5.98 -8.79 6.13
C VAL A 77 -4.82 -8.68 5.15
N LEU A 78 -3.72 -8.08 5.58
CA LEU A 78 -2.50 -7.92 4.80
C LEU A 78 -1.61 -9.17 4.95
N GLN A 79 -1.65 -10.05 3.96
CA GLN A 79 -0.79 -11.26 3.90
C GLN A 79 0.45 -11.02 3.05
N THR A 80 0.31 -10.28 1.96
CA THR A 80 1.39 -9.93 1.04
C THR A 80 1.37 -8.42 0.83
N VAL A 81 2.54 -7.80 0.83
CA VAL A 81 2.65 -6.36 0.58
C VAL A 81 2.48 -6.11 -0.93
N ARG A 82 1.27 -5.78 -1.33
CA ARG A 82 0.86 -5.41 -2.68
C ARG A 82 0.00 -4.15 -2.64
N ALA A 83 0.55 -3.06 -3.14
CA ALA A 83 -0.10 -1.76 -3.02
C ALA A 83 -1.40 -1.64 -3.81
N GLY A 84 -1.55 -2.39 -4.91
CA GLY A 84 -2.78 -2.39 -5.71
C GLY A 84 -3.99 -2.88 -4.91
N GLU A 85 -3.86 -4.03 -4.25
CA GLU A 85 -4.94 -4.62 -3.44
C GLU A 85 -5.36 -3.71 -2.27
N VAL A 86 -4.39 -3.05 -1.63
CA VAL A 86 -4.64 -2.10 -0.54
C VAL A 86 -5.26 -0.79 -1.07
N GLN A 87 -4.89 -0.38 -2.28
CA GLN A 87 -5.53 0.77 -2.93
C GLN A 87 -7.01 0.51 -3.17
N ASP A 88 -7.37 -0.64 -3.76
CA ASP A 88 -8.77 -1.00 -3.98
C ASP A 88 -9.57 -0.99 -2.67
N PHE A 89 -8.95 -1.44 -1.57
CA PHE A 89 -9.57 -1.38 -0.23
C PHE A 89 -9.79 0.06 0.25
N PHE A 90 -8.83 0.97 0.12
CA PHE A 90 -9.01 2.36 0.51
C PHE A 90 -9.98 3.10 -0.42
N ASP A 91 -9.94 2.84 -1.73
CA ASP A 91 -10.90 3.40 -2.68
C ASP A 91 -12.32 2.96 -2.33
N TYR A 92 -12.51 1.69 -1.96
CA TYR A 92 -13.80 1.21 -1.45
C TYR A 92 -14.28 2.02 -0.24
N ILE A 93 -13.40 2.31 0.74
CA ILE A 93 -13.77 3.07 1.93
C ILE A 93 -14.18 4.51 1.58
N LEU A 94 -13.46 5.16 0.68
CA LEU A 94 -13.76 6.51 0.23
C LEU A 94 -15.14 6.61 -0.44
N TRP A 95 -15.61 5.54 -1.10
CA TRP A 95 -16.95 5.44 -1.67
C TRP A 95 -18.05 5.10 -0.65
N HIS A 96 -17.67 4.71 0.57
CA HIS A 96 -18.61 4.27 1.61
C HIS A 96 -18.49 5.14 2.87
N PRO A 97 -19.11 6.34 2.88
CA PRO A 97 -18.93 7.32 3.96
C PRO A 97 -19.47 6.87 5.32
N PHE A 98 -20.19 5.75 5.39
CA PHE A 98 -20.58 5.14 6.64
C PHE A 98 -19.42 4.44 7.37
N VAL A 99 -18.35 4.10 6.67
CA VAL A 99 -17.13 3.55 7.28
C VAL A 99 -16.44 4.66 8.09
N LYS A 100 -16.19 4.39 9.37
CA LYS A 100 -15.56 5.35 10.29
C LYS A 100 -14.21 4.90 10.78
N LYS A 101 -13.98 3.60 10.82
CA LYS A 101 -12.76 2.99 11.31
C LYS A 101 -12.20 1.99 10.30
N ILE A 102 -10.88 1.98 10.20
CA ILE A 102 -10.13 1.05 9.36
C ILE A 102 -9.28 0.17 10.27
N VAL A 103 -9.33 -1.13 10.05
CA VAL A 103 -8.47 -2.10 10.74
C VAL A 103 -7.65 -2.85 9.71
N ILE A 104 -6.34 -2.80 9.82
CA ILE A 104 -5.41 -3.57 9.00
C ILE A 104 -4.78 -4.65 9.88
N GLU A 105 -5.18 -5.90 9.65
CA GLU A 105 -4.62 -7.08 10.32
C GLU A 105 -3.40 -7.53 9.53
N VAL A 106 -2.20 -7.35 10.07
CA VAL A 106 -0.94 -7.69 9.40
C VAL A 106 -0.51 -9.09 9.78
N HIS A 107 -0.38 -9.95 8.78
CA HIS A 107 0.24 -11.27 8.89
C HIS A 107 1.09 -11.52 7.63
N SER A 108 2.28 -10.90 7.56
CA SER A 108 3.02 -10.77 6.32
C SER A 108 4.53 -10.91 6.51
N PRO A 109 5.21 -11.68 5.64
CA PRO A 109 6.67 -11.71 5.59
C PRO A 109 7.27 -10.43 4.96
N GLY A 110 6.44 -9.50 4.49
CA GLY A 110 6.86 -8.32 3.76
C GLY A 110 6.62 -8.40 2.26
N GLY A 111 7.49 -7.78 1.51
CA GLY A 111 7.42 -7.70 0.05
C GLY A 111 8.19 -6.51 -0.51
N SER A 112 7.73 -5.97 -1.63
CA SER A 112 8.35 -4.79 -2.25
C SER A 112 8.33 -3.58 -1.30
N LEU A 113 9.49 -2.97 -1.11
CA LEU A 113 9.59 -1.73 -0.32
C LEU A 113 8.79 -0.58 -0.95
N PHE A 114 8.78 -0.49 -2.29
CA PHE A 114 8.01 0.55 -2.99
C PHE A 114 6.50 0.39 -2.78
N ASP A 115 6.01 -0.86 -2.75
CA ASP A 115 4.63 -1.13 -2.37
C ASP A 115 4.39 -0.77 -0.89
N GLY A 116 5.34 -1.07 0.00
CA GLY A 116 5.30 -0.67 1.40
C GLY A 116 5.20 0.85 1.56
N TYR A 117 6.04 1.61 0.87
CA TYR A 117 5.98 3.07 0.88
C TYR A 117 4.65 3.61 0.34
N LYS A 118 4.15 3.03 -0.76
CA LYS A 118 2.86 3.44 -1.31
C LYS A 118 1.73 3.19 -0.31
N ILE A 119 1.72 2.03 0.35
CA ILE A 119 0.71 1.69 1.36
C ILE A 119 0.78 2.66 2.55
N VAL A 120 1.98 2.92 3.09
CA VAL A 120 2.17 3.89 4.18
C VAL A 120 1.70 5.28 3.77
N GLY A 121 2.05 5.73 2.56
CA GLY A 121 1.57 7.01 2.02
C GLY A 121 0.05 7.09 1.91
N MET A 122 -0.61 6.02 1.46
CA MET A 122 -2.07 5.94 1.43
C MET A 122 -2.67 5.95 2.84
N MET A 123 -2.08 5.23 3.81
CA MET A 123 -2.50 5.28 5.22
C MET A 123 -2.41 6.71 5.78
N GLN A 124 -1.30 7.41 5.52
CA GLN A 124 -1.12 8.81 5.92
C GLN A 124 -2.19 9.71 5.29
N HIS A 125 -2.49 9.52 4.01
CA HIS A 125 -3.54 10.27 3.33
C HIS A 125 -4.91 10.05 3.97
N MET A 126 -5.28 8.80 4.27
CA MET A 126 -6.54 8.48 4.96
C MET A 126 -6.59 9.08 6.36
N MET A 127 -5.49 9.01 7.12
CA MET A 127 -5.41 9.65 8.44
C MET A 127 -5.55 11.18 8.35
N ALA A 128 -4.98 11.81 7.35
CA ALA A 128 -5.15 13.26 7.10
C ALA A 128 -6.59 13.64 6.77
N GLN A 129 -7.39 12.71 6.27
CA GLN A 129 -8.84 12.88 6.06
C GLN A 129 -9.69 12.55 7.30
N GLY A 130 -9.07 12.26 8.43
CA GLY A 130 -9.75 12.02 9.70
C GLY A 130 -10.10 10.55 9.98
N TYR A 131 -9.69 9.62 9.14
CA TYR A 131 -9.86 8.19 9.45
C TYR A 131 -8.88 7.74 10.53
N VAL A 132 -9.35 6.88 11.43
CA VAL A 132 -8.50 6.16 12.37
C VAL A 132 -8.11 4.83 11.73
N ILE A 133 -6.81 4.59 11.57
CA ILE A 133 -6.27 3.32 11.07
C ILE A 133 -5.67 2.55 12.24
N GLU A 134 -6.37 1.51 12.64
CA GLU A 134 -5.87 0.55 13.62
C GLU A 134 -5.07 -0.54 12.91
N THR A 135 -3.87 -0.83 13.38
CA THR A 135 -3.08 -1.99 12.94
C THR A 135 -3.07 -3.08 14.00
N ARG A 136 -3.16 -4.33 13.57
CA ARG A 136 -3.16 -5.52 14.45
C ARG A 136 -2.17 -6.55 13.96
N VAL A 137 -1.30 -7.03 14.85
CA VAL A 137 -0.39 -8.15 14.57
C VAL A 137 -0.71 -9.28 15.53
N TYR A 138 -1.38 -10.32 15.05
CA TYR A 138 -1.69 -11.50 15.86
C TYR A 138 -0.51 -12.48 15.90
N GLY A 139 0.23 -12.63 14.82
CA GLY A 139 1.29 -13.61 14.70
C GLY A 139 2.61 -13.05 14.19
N PHE A 140 2.61 -12.46 12.98
CA PHE A 140 3.86 -12.13 12.29
C PHE A 140 3.77 -10.89 11.40
N ALA A 141 4.76 -10.00 11.51
CA ALA A 141 4.92 -8.85 10.63
C ALA A 141 6.42 -8.58 10.36
N ALA A 142 6.90 -8.83 9.15
CA ALA A 142 8.31 -8.66 8.82
C ALA A 142 8.53 -7.68 7.66
N SER A 143 9.73 -7.05 7.64
CA SER A 143 10.19 -6.22 6.53
C SER A 143 9.17 -5.11 6.22
N ALA A 144 8.73 -4.96 4.96
CA ALA A 144 7.69 -4.00 4.60
C ALA A 144 6.35 -4.23 5.35
N GLY A 145 6.03 -5.46 5.81
CA GLY A 145 4.90 -5.75 6.67
C GLY A 145 5.02 -5.11 8.05
N PHE A 146 6.22 -5.14 8.64
CA PHE A 146 6.51 -4.45 9.90
C PHE A 146 6.40 -2.92 9.75
N LEU A 147 6.94 -2.38 8.66
CA LEU A 147 6.82 -0.96 8.33
C LEU A 147 5.35 -0.50 8.32
N ILE A 148 4.48 -1.27 7.67
CA ILE A 148 3.03 -0.99 7.61
C ILE A 148 2.38 -1.14 8.99
N ALA A 149 2.69 -2.21 9.74
CA ALA A 149 2.15 -2.42 11.07
C ALA A 149 2.47 -1.27 12.03
N ALA A 150 3.71 -0.75 11.98
CA ALA A 150 4.15 0.38 12.79
C ALA A 150 3.55 1.72 12.35
N SER A 151 2.95 1.80 11.15
CA SER A 151 2.44 3.04 10.54
C SER A 151 0.97 3.33 10.83
N GLY A 152 0.29 2.56 11.68
CA GLY A 152 -1.07 2.85 12.13
C GLY A 152 -1.18 4.16 12.91
N THR A 153 -2.41 4.63 13.09
CA THR A 153 -2.69 5.82 13.92
C THR A 153 -2.11 5.65 15.32
N LYS A 154 -1.37 6.62 15.82
CA LYS A 154 -0.80 6.59 17.18
C LYS A 154 -1.89 6.32 18.21
N GLY A 155 -1.66 5.39 19.13
CA GLY A 155 -2.65 4.89 20.09
C GLY A 155 -3.52 3.75 19.55
N HIS A 156 -3.38 3.36 18.29
CA HIS A 156 -4.19 2.34 17.62
C HIS A 156 -3.36 1.23 16.95
N ARG A 157 -2.14 0.98 17.43
CA ARG A 157 -1.25 -0.10 16.94
C ARG A 157 -1.18 -1.20 17.98
N PHE A 158 -1.76 -2.36 17.70
CA PHE A 158 -1.90 -3.44 18.68
C PHE A 158 -1.23 -4.72 18.20
N VAL A 159 -0.61 -5.42 19.16
CA VAL A 159 0.10 -6.67 18.90
C VAL A 159 -0.31 -7.74 19.91
N SER A 160 -0.23 -9.03 19.51
CA SER A 160 -0.24 -10.13 20.48
C SER A 160 1.07 -10.13 21.27
N PRO A 161 1.08 -10.44 22.58
CA PRO A 161 2.34 -10.59 23.33
C PRO A 161 3.30 -11.62 22.73
N THR A 162 2.76 -12.60 21.99
CA THR A 162 3.51 -13.69 21.33
C THR A 162 3.70 -13.46 19.83
N SER A 163 3.30 -12.31 19.30
CA SER A 163 3.58 -11.99 17.90
C SER A 163 5.07 -11.70 17.72
N GLU A 164 5.55 -11.96 16.50
CA GLU A 164 6.93 -11.66 16.10
C GLU A 164 6.92 -10.59 15.01
N SER A 165 7.80 -9.62 15.17
CA SER A 165 8.06 -8.57 14.18
C SER A 165 9.52 -8.58 13.80
N MET A 166 9.85 -8.21 12.55
CA MET A 166 11.22 -8.22 12.09
C MET A 166 11.52 -7.05 11.14
N TRP A 167 12.63 -6.39 11.38
CA TRP A 167 13.21 -5.40 10.48
C TRP A 167 14.64 -5.77 10.09
N HIS A 168 15.04 -5.48 8.86
CA HIS A 168 16.35 -5.82 8.32
C HIS A 168 16.85 -4.81 7.29
N GLU A 169 18.13 -4.90 6.92
CA GLU A 169 18.68 -4.14 5.78
C GLU A 169 17.96 -4.54 4.49
N LEU A 170 17.75 -3.54 3.62
CA LEU A 170 17.14 -3.76 2.31
C LEU A 170 18.01 -4.68 1.46
N MET A 171 17.35 -5.63 0.82
CA MET A 171 18.00 -6.56 -0.11
C MET A 171 17.59 -6.23 -1.55
N SER A 172 18.57 -6.20 -2.44
CA SER A 172 18.33 -6.20 -3.89
C SER A 172 18.64 -7.57 -4.44
N PHE A 173 17.69 -8.12 -5.17
CA PHE A 173 17.90 -9.37 -5.90
C PHE A 173 17.92 -9.10 -7.39
N THR A 174 19.05 -9.36 -8.04
CA THR A 174 19.21 -9.22 -9.49
C THR A 174 19.74 -10.52 -10.04
N MET A 175 18.95 -11.21 -10.88
CA MET A 175 19.43 -12.40 -11.60
C MET A 175 20.07 -11.99 -12.93
N PHE A 176 21.21 -12.61 -13.25
CA PHE A 176 21.89 -12.46 -14.54
C PHE A 176 22.32 -11.03 -14.90
N ALA A 177 22.57 -10.16 -13.91
CA ALA A 177 23.14 -8.85 -14.15
C ALA A 177 24.67 -8.96 -14.23
N ILE A 178 25.24 -8.32 -15.25
CA ILE A 178 26.67 -8.06 -15.33
C ILE A 178 26.86 -6.62 -14.85
N ASP A 179 27.37 -6.46 -13.64
CA ASP A 179 27.59 -5.14 -13.03
C ASP A 179 29.07 -4.75 -13.13
N THR A 180 29.31 -3.51 -13.47
CA THR A 180 30.61 -2.85 -13.27
C THR A 180 30.76 -2.45 -11.79
N PRO A 181 32.01 -2.16 -11.31
CA PRO A 181 32.19 -1.60 -9.97
C PRO A 181 31.35 -0.34 -9.71
N SER A 182 31.24 0.56 -10.70
CA SER A 182 30.44 1.78 -10.60
C SER A 182 28.93 1.48 -10.46
N ASP A 183 28.43 0.46 -11.15
CA ASP A 183 27.02 0.03 -11.01
C ASP A 183 26.76 -0.50 -9.60
N SER A 184 27.69 -1.25 -9.05
CA SER A 184 27.59 -1.79 -7.69
C SER A 184 27.61 -0.68 -6.62
N GLU A 185 28.45 0.34 -6.79
CA GLU A 185 28.52 1.52 -5.91
C GLU A 185 27.20 2.32 -5.97
N GLU A 186 26.68 2.56 -7.17
CA GLU A 186 25.42 3.27 -7.36
C GLU A 186 24.23 2.50 -6.77
N LYS A 187 24.14 1.19 -6.99
CA LYS A 187 23.13 0.34 -6.36
C LYS A 187 23.19 0.40 -4.83
N ALA A 188 24.40 0.32 -4.26
CA ALA A 188 24.59 0.43 -2.82
C ALA A 188 24.18 1.82 -2.28
N ARG A 189 24.43 2.89 -3.04
CA ARG A 189 24.00 4.25 -2.71
C ARG A 189 22.48 4.37 -2.68
N VAL A 190 21.80 3.87 -3.72
CA VAL A 190 20.35 3.88 -3.82
C VAL A 190 19.71 3.06 -2.69
N LEU A 191 20.21 1.86 -2.42
CA LEU A 191 19.71 1.02 -1.33
C LEU A 191 19.85 1.70 0.03
N ARG A 192 20.99 2.37 0.28
CA ARG A 192 21.18 3.16 1.51
C ARG A 192 20.16 4.30 1.61
N HIS A 193 19.97 5.06 0.55
CA HIS A 193 18.97 6.13 0.53
C HIS A 193 17.57 5.63 0.87
N LEU A 194 17.15 4.52 0.26
CA LEU A 194 15.83 3.92 0.55
C LEU A 194 15.76 3.39 2.01
N GLN A 195 16.83 2.75 2.48
CA GLN A 195 16.92 2.28 3.87
C GLN A 195 16.80 3.44 4.87
N ASP A 196 17.52 4.52 4.61
CA ASP A 196 17.52 5.70 5.48
C ASP A 196 16.11 6.31 5.55
N THR A 197 15.42 6.43 4.42
CA THR A 197 14.02 6.88 4.38
C THR A 197 13.09 6.01 5.24
N ALA A 198 13.21 4.68 5.14
CA ALA A 198 12.40 3.77 5.94
C ALA A 198 12.75 3.85 7.44
N ASN A 199 14.04 3.95 7.78
CA ASN A 199 14.49 4.04 9.15
C ASN A 199 14.14 5.39 9.79
N GLU A 200 14.21 6.51 9.05
CA GLU A 200 13.68 7.80 9.50
C GLU A 200 12.20 7.73 9.85
N TRP A 201 11.41 7.09 8.99
CA TRP A 201 9.99 6.90 9.28
C TRP A 201 9.77 6.03 10.52
N LEU A 202 10.43 4.87 10.64
CA LEU A 202 10.33 4.02 11.84
C LEU A 202 10.80 4.74 13.10
N ALA A 203 11.87 5.52 13.03
CA ALA A 203 12.33 6.35 14.15
C ALA A 203 11.29 7.41 14.56
N SER A 204 10.54 7.96 13.60
CA SER A 204 9.51 8.96 13.88
C SER A 204 8.27 8.39 14.59
N VAL A 205 7.98 7.11 14.40
CA VAL A 205 6.78 6.45 14.95
C VAL A 205 7.07 5.56 16.17
N GLY A 206 8.36 5.23 16.39
CA GLY A 206 8.85 4.42 17.52
C GLY A 206 9.62 5.25 18.54
N ASN A 207 10.36 4.54 19.42
CA ASN A 207 11.20 5.13 20.47
C ASN A 207 12.71 4.98 20.18
N LEU A 208 13.08 4.34 19.07
CA LEU A 208 14.47 4.19 18.64
C LEU A 208 14.88 5.33 17.72
N THR A 209 16.11 5.80 17.87
CA THR A 209 16.71 6.73 16.91
C THR A 209 17.08 6.01 15.61
N MET A 210 17.22 6.77 14.51
CA MET A 210 17.72 6.24 13.25
C MET A 210 19.09 5.54 13.41
N SER A 211 19.97 6.06 14.25
CA SER A 211 21.29 5.45 14.51
C SER A 211 21.18 4.10 15.19
N GLU A 212 20.31 3.98 16.20
CA GLU A 212 20.04 2.71 16.89
C GLU A 212 19.40 1.67 15.96
N LEU A 213 18.45 2.10 15.10
CA LEU A 213 17.86 1.21 14.08
C LEU A 213 18.92 0.69 13.11
N ASN A 214 19.77 1.58 12.58
CA ASN A 214 20.87 1.20 11.68
C ASN A 214 21.84 0.23 12.34
N GLU A 215 22.15 0.41 13.63
CA GLU A 215 23.02 -0.52 14.36
C GLU A 215 22.36 -1.89 14.56
N LYS A 216 21.08 -1.89 14.91
CA LYS A 216 20.31 -3.13 15.14
C LYS A 216 20.19 -4.01 13.92
N ILE A 217 20.08 -3.42 12.73
CA ILE A 217 19.89 -4.17 11.46
C ILE A 217 21.20 -4.43 10.71
N ARG A 218 22.32 -3.83 11.09
CA ARG A 218 23.58 -3.93 10.36
C ARG A 218 24.09 -5.38 10.30
N LYS A 219 23.99 -5.98 9.12
CA LYS A 219 24.37 -7.38 8.85
C LYS A 219 23.63 -8.42 9.70
N ARG A 220 22.44 -8.10 10.17
CA ARG A 220 21.58 -9.00 10.96
C ARG A 220 20.13 -8.59 10.84
N GLU A 221 19.25 -9.46 11.27
CA GLU A 221 17.83 -9.18 11.42
C GLU A 221 17.54 -8.69 12.84
N PHE A 222 16.71 -7.68 12.96
CA PHE A 222 16.23 -7.18 14.24
C PHE A 222 14.84 -7.75 14.49
N TRP A 223 14.79 -8.78 15.32
CA TRP A 223 13.57 -9.44 15.76
C TRP A 223 13.03 -8.81 17.03
N LEU A 224 11.71 -8.72 17.12
CA LEU A 224 10.98 -8.19 18.26
C LEU A 224 9.75 -9.06 18.51
N ASN A 225 9.61 -9.59 19.73
CA ASN A 225 8.33 -10.11 20.15
C ASN A 225 7.34 -8.96 20.44
N GLY A 226 6.05 -9.28 20.67
CA GLY A 226 5.04 -8.25 20.87
C GLY A 226 5.29 -7.34 22.07
N ARG A 227 5.98 -7.81 23.12
CA ARG A 227 6.35 -7.00 24.30
C ARG A 227 7.42 -5.98 23.93
N GLU A 228 8.45 -6.41 23.22
CA GLU A 228 9.51 -5.54 22.70
C GLU A 228 8.98 -4.54 21.69
N ALA A 229 8.01 -4.94 20.84
CA ALA A 229 7.38 -4.02 19.91
C ALA A 229 6.65 -2.86 20.64
N VAL A 230 6.02 -3.13 21.79
CA VAL A 230 5.43 -2.10 22.65
C VAL A 230 6.51 -1.27 23.35
N GLU A 231 7.55 -1.90 23.91
CA GLU A 231 8.66 -1.23 24.59
C GLU A 231 9.38 -0.26 23.65
N PHE A 232 9.68 -0.68 22.43
CA PHE A 232 10.31 0.17 21.42
C PHE A 232 9.34 1.13 20.72
N GLY A 233 8.07 1.17 21.13
CA GLY A 233 7.08 2.13 20.65
C GLY A 233 6.57 1.89 19.23
N PHE A 234 6.83 0.72 18.64
CA PHE A 234 6.28 0.33 17.33
C PHE A 234 4.83 -0.19 17.44
N ALA A 235 4.40 -0.54 18.65
CA ALA A 235 3.02 -0.80 18.99
C ALA A 235 2.62 0.04 20.22
N ASP A 236 1.32 0.29 20.39
CA ASP A 236 0.77 1.12 21.47
C ASP A 236 0.21 0.27 22.61
N GLY A 237 0.03 -1.03 22.39
CA GLY A 237 -0.48 -1.95 23.39
C GLY A 237 -0.77 -3.35 22.86
N PHE A 238 -1.39 -4.15 23.74
CA PHE A 238 -1.75 -5.53 23.39
C PHE A 238 -3.18 -5.65 22.90
N LEU A 239 -3.41 -6.60 22.02
CA LEU A 239 -4.73 -7.05 21.61
C LEU A 239 -5.51 -7.55 22.84
N LYS A 240 -6.77 -7.18 22.92
CA LYS A 240 -7.72 -7.58 23.97
C LYS A 240 -8.53 -8.79 23.53
#